data_82c693522897ce60551a75c878134f65
#
_entry.id   82c693522897ce60551a75c878134f65
#
_cell.length_a   1.000
_cell.length_b   1.000
_cell.length_c   1.000
_cell.angle_alpha   90.00
_cell.angle_beta   90.00
_cell.angle_gamma   90.00
#
_symmetry.space_group_name_H-M   'P 1'
#
loop_
_entity.id
_entity.type
_entity.pdbx_description
1 polymer ?
#
loop_
_entity_poly.entity_id
_entity_poly.type
_entity_poly.pdbx_seq_one_letter_code
_entity_poly.pdbx_strand_id
1 'polypeptide(L)'
;MKNINRSTGMTLTEVMLAMALLASAFIPIIGVMGTSIKATDKDDRTIKAVNLCQEKLNRALQFPFTSISVGTHGGTTAKTLNSNAAAGSINLVLGPETIDGVQFTSQLDVSDVPVTFQVPTYDPFAKGEQPNTPANWGWSNQNINFTNVYHKYVLTVTWQDKGSKTSKFYTLASHKAKIRR
;
A
#
# COMPACT_ATOMS: atom_id res chain seq x y z
N MET A 1 42.12 -50.96 -49.77
CA MET A 1 42.24 -49.50 -50.01
C MET A 1 41.81 -48.76 -48.78
N LYS A 2 42.78 -48.09 -48.09
CA LYS A 2 42.50 -47.42 -46.78
C LYS A 2 42.16 -45.92 -47.10
N ASN A 3 40.88 -45.51 -46.94
CA ASN A 3 40.52 -44.10 -47.11
C ASN A 3 41.15 -43.31 -45.96
N ILE A 4 42.14 -42.50 -46.31
CA ILE A 4 42.74 -41.52 -45.39
C ILE A 4 41.79 -40.33 -45.40
N ASN A 5 40.95 -40.19 -44.39
CA ASN A 5 40.21 -38.94 -44.14
C ASN A 5 41.21 -37.81 -43.89
N ARG A 6 41.39 -36.95 -44.88
CA ARG A 6 42.15 -35.69 -44.72
C ARG A 6 41.29 -34.76 -43.85
N SER A 7 41.67 -34.59 -42.58
CA SER A 7 41.17 -33.53 -41.75
C SER A 7 41.63 -32.19 -42.36
N THR A 8 40.73 -31.47 -42.96
CA THR A 8 40.99 -30.09 -43.40
C THR A 8 41.09 -29.21 -42.15
N GLY A 9 42.31 -28.69 -41.92
CA GLY A 9 42.52 -27.72 -40.82
C GLY A 9 41.73 -26.44 -41.07
N MET A 10 41.25 -25.86 -40.02
CA MET A 10 40.51 -24.59 -40.02
C MET A 10 41.43 -23.44 -40.45
N THR A 11 40.95 -22.61 -41.37
CA THR A 11 41.76 -21.46 -41.82
C THR A 11 41.73 -20.32 -40.83
N LEU A 12 42.75 -19.50 -40.76
CA LEU A 12 42.79 -18.32 -39.87
C LEU A 12 41.60 -17.37 -40.12
N THR A 13 41.22 -17.20 -41.38
CA THR A 13 40.07 -16.38 -41.78
C THR A 13 38.76 -16.93 -41.26
N GLU A 14 38.60 -18.24 -41.19
CA GLU A 14 37.39 -18.89 -40.68
C GLU A 14 37.26 -18.71 -39.16
N VAL A 15 38.38 -18.76 -38.43
CA VAL A 15 38.41 -18.45 -36.98
C VAL A 15 38.08 -16.97 -36.72
N MET A 16 38.65 -16.05 -37.51
CA MET A 16 38.34 -14.62 -37.37
C MET A 16 36.88 -14.33 -37.67
N LEU A 17 36.29 -14.96 -38.71
CA LEU A 17 34.87 -14.80 -39.03
C LEU A 17 33.99 -15.38 -37.92
N ALA A 18 34.30 -16.55 -37.38
CA ALA A 18 33.59 -17.16 -36.29
C ALA A 18 33.63 -16.28 -35.03
N MET A 19 34.76 -15.70 -34.67
CA MET A 19 34.89 -14.76 -33.56
C MET A 19 34.08 -13.47 -33.78
N ALA A 20 34.09 -12.93 -34.99
CA ALA A 20 33.29 -11.74 -35.32
C ALA A 20 31.77 -12.00 -35.20
N LEU A 21 31.30 -13.14 -35.67
CA LEU A 21 29.93 -13.58 -35.55
C LEU A 21 29.55 -13.80 -34.07
N LEU A 22 30.44 -14.45 -33.30
CA LEU A 22 30.21 -14.68 -31.88
C LEU A 22 30.15 -13.35 -31.11
N ALA A 23 31.07 -12.43 -31.36
CA ALA A 23 31.06 -11.10 -30.75
C ALA A 23 29.76 -10.33 -31.06
N SER A 24 29.31 -10.37 -32.31
CA SER A 24 28.06 -9.70 -32.73
C SER A 24 26.82 -10.28 -32.03
N ALA A 25 26.83 -11.57 -31.72
CA ALA A 25 25.73 -12.23 -30.99
C ALA A 25 25.70 -11.86 -29.49
N PHE A 26 26.86 -11.55 -28.86
CA PHE A 26 26.95 -11.18 -27.45
C PHE A 26 26.42 -9.77 -27.16
N ILE A 27 26.49 -8.83 -28.10
CA ILE A 27 26.02 -7.44 -27.91
C ILE A 27 24.56 -7.38 -27.50
N PRO A 28 23.60 -8.00 -28.19
CA PRO A 28 22.18 -7.95 -27.78
C PRO A 28 21.92 -8.69 -26.45
N ILE A 29 22.65 -9.76 -26.15
CA ILE A 29 22.51 -10.51 -24.90
C ILE A 29 22.87 -9.63 -23.71
N ILE A 30 24.00 -8.93 -23.76
CA ILE A 30 24.41 -7.99 -22.69
C ILE A 30 23.38 -6.86 -22.52
N GLY A 31 22.83 -6.35 -23.63
CA GLY A 31 21.79 -5.33 -23.59
C GLY A 31 20.54 -5.80 -22.85
N VAL A 32 20.05 -7.00 -23.15
CA VAL A 32 18.87 -7.58 -22.47
C VAL A 32 19.16 -7.84 -20.99
N MET A 33 20.34 -8.37 -20.63
CA MET A 33 20.71 -8.59 -19.24
C MET A 33 20.73 -7.28 -18.43
N GLY A 34 21.26 -6.19 -18.99
CA GLY A 34 21.31 -4.89 -18.33
C GLY A 34 19.91 -4.29 -18.07
N THR A 35 18.96 -4.49 -18.97
CA THR A 35 17.58 -4.05 -18.80
C THR A 35 16.83 -4.92 -17.78
N SER A 36 17.06 -6.23 -17.78
CA SER A 36 16.46 -7.17 -16.83
C SER A 36 16.87 -6.88 -15.40
N ILE A 37 18.15 -6.60 -15.14
CA ILE A 37 18.63 -6.24 -13.80
C ILE A 37 17.93 -4.97 -13.29
N LYS A 38 17.81 -3.92 -14.13
CA LYS A 38 17.12 -2.69 -13.75
C LYS A 38 15.63 -2.90 -13.47
N ALA A 39 14.97 -3.80 -14.21
CA ALA A 39 13.57 -4.14 -13.99
C ALA A 39 13.41 -4.86 -12.65
N THR A 40 14.26 -5.84 -12.34
CA THR A 40 14.23 -6.58 -11.08
C THR A 40 14.44 -5.68 -9.87
N ASP A 41 15.39 -4.74 -9.91
CA ASP A 41 15.60 -3.75 -8.83
C ASP A 41 14.37 -2.88 -8.58
N LYS A 42 13.64 -2.54 -9.64
CA LYS A 42 12.43 -1.73 -9.54
C LYS A 42 11.28 -2.50 -8.90
N ASP A 43 11.14 -3.78 -9.25
CA ASP A 43 10.11 -4.65 -8.70
C ASP A 43 10.39 -4.96 -7.23
N ASP A 44 11.65 -5.19 -6.85
CA ASP A 44 12.07 -5.41 -5.46
C ASP A 44 11.69 -4.22 -4.55
N ARG A 45 11.91 -2.99 -5.00
CA ARG A 45 11.51 -1.79 -4.25
C ARG A 45 10.00 -1.68 -4.09
N THR A 46 9.25 -2.05 -5.11
CA THR A 46 7.77 -2.07 -5.03
C THR A 46 7.30 -3.11 -4.02
N ILE A 47 7.88 -4.31 -4.02
CA ILE A 47 7.57 -5.37 -3.06
C ILE A 47 7.90 -4.91 -1.62
N LYS A 48 9.05 -4.26 -1.41
CA LYS A 48 9.43 -3.70 -0.11
C LYS A 48 8.44 -2.63 0.37
N ALA A 49 8.00 -1.74 -0.53
CA ALA A 49 7.00 -0.73 -0.20
C ALA A 49 5.64 -1.35 0.20
N VAL A 50 5.20 -2.39 -0.52
CA VAL A 50 3.97 -3.13 -0.20
C VAL A 50 4.08 -3.81 1.17
N ASN A 51 5.18 -4.51 1.43
CA ASN A 51 5.40 -5.19 2.71
C ASN A 51 5.45 -4.20 3.88
N LEU A 52 6.17 -3.08 3.70
CA LEU A 52 6.24 -2.02 4.70
C LEU A 52 4.85 -1.40 4.97
N CYS A 53 4.07 -1.19 3.90
CA CYS A 53 2.71 -0.67 4.01
C CYS A 53 1.80 -1.64 4.78
N GLN A 54 1.87 -2.93 4.47
CA GLN A 54 1.08 -3.96 5.17
C GLN A 54 1.48 -4.09 6.64
N GLU A 55 2.78 -4.14 6.93
CA GLU A 55 3.29 -4.24 8.30
C GLU A 55 2.82 -3.07 9.15
N LYS A 56 3.04 -1.83 8.67
CA LYS A 56 2.68 -0.63 9.42
C LYS A 56 1.17 -0.48 9.59
N LEU A 57 0.38 -0.82 8.57
CA LEU A 57 -1.08 -0.78 8.68
C LEU A 57 -1.59 -1.84 9.68
N ASN A 58 -1.07 -3.07 9.63
CA ASN A 58 -1.43 -4.11 10.58
C ASN A 58 -1.07 -3.71 12.02
N ARG A 59 0.08 -3.08 12.23
CA ARG A 59 0.45 -2.52 13.54
C ARG A 59 -0.52 -1.40 13.95
N ALA A 60 -0.89 -0.48 13.05
CA ALA A 60 -1.86 0.57 13.33
C ALA A 60 -3.23 0.03 13.75
N LEU A 61 -3.68 -1.05 13.13
CA LEU A 61 -4.94 -1.70 13.47
C LEU A 61 -4.93 -2.41 14.84
N GLN A 62 -3.76 -2.76 15.37
CA GLN A 62 -3.63 -3.35 16.72
C GLN A 62 -3.79 -2.31 17.83
N PHE A 63 -3.56 -1.02 17.57
CA PHE A 63 -3.77 0.04 18.55
C PHE A 63 -5.23 0.07 19.00
N PRO A 64 -5.52 0.41 20.28
CA PRO A 64 -6.88 0.72 20.71
C PRO A 64 -7.49 1.83 19.85
N PHE A 65 -8.81 1.78 19.66
CA PHE A 65 -9.51 2.72 18.75
C PHE A 65 -9.24 4.21 19.09
N THR A 66 -9.12 4.52 20.35
CA THR A 66 -8.90 5.90 20.86
C THR A 66 -7.44 6.33 20.91
N SER A 67 -6.50 5.43 20.64
CA SER A 67 -5.07 5.71 20.79
C SER A 67 -4.47 6.45 19.60
N ILE A 68 -5.08 6.35 18.43
CA ILE A 68 -4.67 7.10 17.25
C ILE A 68 -5.74 8.15 16.97
N SER A 69 -5.36 9.43 17.09
CA SER A 69 -6.27 10.54 16.80
C SER A 69 -6.55 10.65 15.29
N VAL A 70 -7.70 11.22 14.96
CA VAL A 70 -8.01 11.61 13.58
C VAL A 70 -7.01 12.66 13.12
N GLY A 71 -6.50 12.50 11.89
CA GLY A 71 -5.49 13.37 11.29
C GLY A 71 -4.37 12.61 10.59
N THR A 72 -3.38 13.34 10.14
CA THR A 72 -2.20 12.83 9.44
C THR A 72 -1.05 12.58 10.42
N HIS A 73 -0.44 11.41 10.33
CA HIS A 73 0.67 10.98 11.16
C HIS A 73 1.85 10.52 10.29
N GLY A 74 3.07 10.98 10.60
CA GLY A 74 4.28 10.66 9.85
C GLY A 74 4.47 11.56 8.62
N GLY A 75 4.86 10.99 7.49
CA GLY A 75 5.25 11.73 6.30
C GLY A 75 6.71 12.13 6.34
N THR A 76 7.06 13.37 5.97
CA THR A 76 8.45 13.86 5.95
C THR A 76 9.10 13.93 7.33
N THR A 77 8.30 13.98 8.39
CA THR A 77 8.77 14.00 9.78
C THR A 77 8.50 12.65 10.42
N ALA A 78 9.52 12.08 11.07
CA ALA A 78 9.35 10.84 11.81
C ALA A 78 8.42 11.05 13.02
N LYS A 79 7.45 10.16 13.18
CA LYS A 79 6.51 10.16 14.31
C LYS A 79 6.37 8.76 14.87
N THR A 80 6.59 8.63 16.15
CA THR A 80 6.37 7.39 16.88
C THR A 80 5.03 7.47 17.61
N LEU A 81 4.15 6.53 17.33
CA LEU A 81 2.90 6.34 18.06
C LEU A 81 3.10 5.19 19.03
N ASN A 82 2.83 5.45 20.30
CA ASN A 82 2.96 4.46 21.37
C ASN A 82 1.59 4.20 21.99
N SER A 83 1.28 2.94 22.22
CA SER A 83 0.11 2.55 22.99
C SER A 83 0.55 1.74 24.21
N ASN A 84 0.22 2.22 25.39
CA ASN A 84 0.38 1.49 26.65
C ASN A 84 -0.87 0.65 26.89
N ALA A 85 -1.14 -0.32 26.03
CA ALA A 85 -2.23 -1.27 26.26
C ALA A 85 -1.80 -2.29 27.33
N ALA A 86 -2.76 -2.76 28.14
CA ALA A 86 -2.52 -3.78 29.17
C ALA A 86 -1.94 -5.11 28.62
N ALA A 87 -1.96 -5.30 27.31
CA ALA A 87 -1.44 -6.47 26.58
C ALA A 87 0.00 -6.30 26.03
N GLY A 88 0.66 -5.18 26.32
CA GLY A 88 2.00 -4.88 25.83
C GLY A 88 2.10 -3.50 25.15
N SER A 89 3.31 -2.95 25.13
CA SER A 89 3.60 -1.69 24.45
C SER A 89 3.65 -1.94 22.92
N ILE A 90 2.73 -1.33 22.19
CA ILE A 90 2.74 -1.35 20.72
C ILE A 90 3.37 -0.03 20.26
N ASN A 91 4.45 -0.13 19.50
CA ASN A 91 5.12 1.02 18.90
C ASN A 91 4.94 1.00 17.40
N LEU A 92 4.49 2.12 16.83
CA LEU A 92 4.40 2.33 15.38
C LEU A 92 5.23 3.54 15.00
N VAL A 93 6.30 3.32 14.27
CA VAL A 93 7.15 4.37 13.73
C VAL A 93 6.70 4.69 12.31
N LEU A 94 6.33 5.93 12.07
CA LEU A 94 5.94 6.48 10.78
C LEU A 94 6.94 7.55 10.36
N GLY A 95 7.06 7.79 9.05
CA GLY A 95 7.98 8.76 8.48
C GLY A 95 9.06 8.11 7.61
N PRO A 96 10.19 8.81 7.40
CA PRO A 96 11.26 8.33 6.55
C PRO A 96 12.04 7.17 7.20
N GLU A 97 12.25 6.13 6.41
CA GLU A 97 13.02 4.93 6.77
C GLU A 97 13.87 4.50 5.58
N THR A 98 15.14 4.17 5.80
CA THR A 98 16.05 3.75 4.74
C THR A 98 16.21 2.24 4.75
N ILE A 99 15.82 1.58 3.67
CA ILE A 99 15.95 0.15 3.45
C ILE A 99 16.79 -0.07 2.18
N ASP A 100 17.89 -0.77 2.29
CA ASP A 100 18.83 -1.05 1.18
C ASP A 100 19.26 0.20 0.38
N GLY A 101 19.49 1.31 1.09
CA GLY A 101 19.92 2.57 0.50
C GLY A 101 18.81 3.34 -0.24
N VAL A 102 17.57 2.90 -0.14
CA VAL A 102 16.38 3.60 -0.65
C VAL A 102 15.59 4.15 0.51
N GLN A 103 15.24 5.42 0.45
CA GLN A 103 14.38 6.06 1.45
C GLN A 103 12.90 5.80 1.13
N PHE A 104 12.21 5.19 2.07
CA PHE A 104 10.75 5.03 2.07
C PHE A 104 10.16 5.97 3.09
N THR A 105 9.12 6.69 2.72
CA THR A 105 8.42 7.61 3.61
C THR A 105 7.02 7.11 3.83
N SER A 106 6.67 6.80 5.08
CA SER A 106 5.36 6.29 5.46
C SER A 106 4.51 7.36 6.12
N GLN A 107 3.25 7.49 5.68
CA GLN A 107 2.26 8.42 6.20
C GLN A 107 0.95 7.66 6.46
N LEU A 108 0.39 7.88 7.63
CA LEU A 108 -0.90 7.32 8.03
C LEU A 108 -1.92 8.45 8.17
N ASP A 109 -2.98 8.40 7.38
CA ASP A 109 -4.11 9.31 7.48
C ASP A 109 -5.28 8.57 8.13
N VAL A 110 -5.76 9.10 9.24
CA VAL A 110 -6.92 8.59 9.97
C VAL A 110 -8.07 9.57 9.84
N SER A 111 -9.16 9.12 9.29
CA SER A 111 -10.38 9.92 9.12
C SER A 111 -11.57 9.25 9.80
N ASP A 112 -12.42 10.08 10.42
CA ASP A 112 -13.71 9.63 10.91
C ASP A 112 -14.66 9.41 9.74
N VAL A 113 -15.36 8.28 9.75
CA VAL A 113 -16.40 7.97 8.75
C VAL A 113 -17.74 8.07 9.47
N PRO A 114 -18.52 9.12 9.21
CA PRO A 114 -19.84 9.25 9.80
C PRO A 114 -20.76 8.13 9.30
N VAL A 115 -21.41 7.46 10.22
CA VAL A 115 -22.40 6.42 9.90
C VAL A 115 -23.77 6.98 10.19
N THR A 116 -24.58 7.10 9.14
CA THR A 116 -25.94 7.61 9.23
C THR A 116 -26.92 6.45 9.06
N PHE A 117 -27.79 6.26 10.02
CA PHE A 117 -28.91 5.33 9.94
C PHE A 117 -30.24 6.08 9.87
N GLN A 118 -31.10 5.65 8.97
CA GLN A 118 -32.49 6.06 8.97
C GLN A 118 -33.27 5.09 9.84
N VAL A 119 -33.75 5.60 10.95
CA VAL A 119 -34.59 4.80 11.86
C VAL A 119 -36.05 5.28 11.68
N PRO A 120 -36.97 4.39 11.30
CA PRO A 120 -38.34 4.73 11.28
C PRO A 120 -38.80 5.00 12.70
N THR A 121 -39.24 6.22 12.96
CA THR A 121 -39.79 6.64 14.26
C THR A 121 -41.28 6.83 14.09
N TYR A 122 -42.05 6.21 14.96
CA TYR A 122 -43.47 6.41 14.99
C TYR A 122 -43.76 7.78 15.63
N ASP A 123 -44.41 8.65 14.87
CA ASP A 123 -44.81 9.96 15.34
C ASP A 123 -46.36 10.01 15.36
N PRO A 124 -46.99 10.01 16.54
CA PRO A 124 -48.42 10.07 16.65
C PRO A 124 -49.02 11.40 16.16
N PHE A 125 -48.15 12.42 15.94
CA PHE A 125 -48.59 13.77 15.53
C PHE A 125 -48.19 14.11 14.07
N ALA A 126 -47.57 13.19 13.32
CA ALA A 126 -47.01 13.48 12.02
C ALA A 126 -47.98 14.00 10.96
N LYS A 127 -49.29 13.85 11.16
CA LYS A 127 -50.34 14.25 10.20
C LYS A 127 -51.34 15.28 10.72
N GLY A 128 -51.11 15.88 11.88
CA GLY A 128 -52.02 16.91 12.39
C GLY A 128 -52.21 16.96 13.90
N GLU A 129 -52.86 18.01 14.37
CA GLU A 129 -52.93 18.39 15.78
C GLU A 129 -53.82 17.51 16.69
N GLN A 130 -54.45 16.43 16.17
CA GLN A 130 -55.33 15.59 17.01
C GLN A 130 -54.72 14.20 17.23
N PRO A 131 -54.26 13.91 18.47
CA PRO A 131 -53.60 12.67 18.81
C PRO A 131 -54.45 11.41 18.81
N ASN A 132 -55.78 11.54 18.73
CA ASN A 132 -56.69 10.44 18.98
C ASN A 132 -57.30 9.76 17.74
N THR A 133 -56.90 10.14 16.53
CA THR A 133 -57.39 9.50 15.32
C THR A 133 -56.29 8.69 14.65
N PRO A 134 -56.46 7.37 14.42
CA PRO A 134 -55.48 6.52 13.77
C PRO A 134 -55.03 7.01 12.38
N ALA A 135 -55.84 7.82 11.72
CA ALA A 135 -55.57 8.40 10.41
C ALA A 135 -54.45 9.46 10.44
N ASN A 136 -54.13 10.03 11.60
CA ASN A 136 -53.10 11.05 11.77
C ASN A 136 -51.75 10.48 12.24
N TRP A 137 -51.67 9.19 12.49
CA TRP A 137 -50.44 8.51 12.85
C TRP A 137 -49.56 8.33 11.62
N GLY A 138 -48.30 8.65 11.72
CA GLY A 138 -47.35 8.53 10.64
C GLY A 138 -45.99 8.02 11.10
N TRP A 139 -45.29 7.40 10.18
CA TRP A 139 -43.88 7.06 10.36
C TRP A 139 -43.07 8.19 9.78
N SER A 140 -42.15 8.73 10.55
CA SER A 140 -41.09 9.61 10.06
C SER A 140 -39.75 8.90 10.12
N ASN A 141 -38.86 9.22 9.18
CA ASN A 141 -37.49 8.71 9.22
C ASN A 141 -36.62 9.72 9.95
N GLN A 142 -36.07 9.31 11.09
CA GLN A 142 -35.03 10.08 11.75
C GLN A 142 -33.65 9.62 11.31
N ASN A 143 -32.81 10.59 10.92
CA ASN A 143 -31.40 10.34 10.64
C ASN A 143 -30.62 10.37 11.96
N ILE A 144 -30.09 9.22 12.38
CA ILE A 144 -29.21 9.13 13.53
C ILE A 144 -27.78 9.09 13.00
N ASN A 145 -27.00 10.12 13.32
CA ASN A 145 -25.61 10.24 12.93
C ASN A 145 -24.72 9.77 14.08
N PHE A 146 -23.87 8.78 13.78
CA PHE A 146 -22.84 8.32 14.69
C PHE A 146 -21.48 8.83 14.19
N THR A 147 -20.83 9.64 15.01
CA THR A 147 -19.45 10.11 14.79
C THR A 147 -18.51 9.42 15.77
N ASN A 148 -17.23 9.32 15.45
CA ASN A 148 -16.19 8.67 16.27
C ASN A 148 -16.48 7.19 16.63
N VAL A 149 -17.23 6.48 15.79
CA VAL A 149 -17.50 5.05 15.92
C VAL A 149 -16.80 4.22 14.86
N TYR A 150 -16.37 4.85 13.77
CA TYR A 150 -15.78 4.18 12.63
C TYR A 150 -14.68 5.03 12.03
N HIS A 151 -13.45 4.54 12.07
CA HIS A 151 -12.30 5.21 11.48
C HIS A 151 -11.81 4.49 10.23
N LYS A 152 -11.51 5.26 9.20
CA LYS A 152 -10.78 4.82 8.01
C LYS A 152 -9.30 5.14 8.22
N TYR A 153 -8.45 4.12 8.07
CA TYR A 153 -7.00 4.20 8.10
C TYR A 153 -6.49 4.09 6.67
N VAL A 154 -5.76 5.08 6.21
CA VAL A 154 -5.12 5.08 4.89
C VAL A 154 -3.63 5.22 5.10
N LEU A 155 -2.88 4.19 4.80
CA LEU A 155 -1.42 4.23 4.87
C LEU A 155 -0.85 4.38 3.46
N THR A 156 -0.01 5.38 3.28
CA THR A 156 0.71 5.66 2.04
C THR A 156 2.20 5.54 2.29
N VAL A 157 2.87 4.74 1.47
CA VAL A 157 4.33 4.62 1.45
C VAL A 157 4.82 5.21 0.13
N THR A 158 5.70 6.20 0.23
CA THR A 158 6.28 6.90 -0.93
C THR A 158 7.78 6.62 -0.99
N TRP A 159 8.30 6.36 -2.19
CA TRP A 159 9.74 6.18 -2.43
C TRP A 159 10.14 6.77 -3.77
N GLN A 160 11.44 6.93 -3.96
CA GLN A 160 12.00 7.42 -5.21
C GLN A 160 13.04 6.43 -5.75
N ASP A 161 12.94 6.10 -7.03
CA ASP A 161 13.94 5.29 -7.68
C ASP A 161 15.23 6.10 -7.90
N LYS A 162 16.37 5.44 -7.75
CA LYS A 162 17.68 6.07 -7.98
C LYS A 162 17.78 6.61 -9.41
N GLY A 163 18.02 7.92 -9.54
CA GLY A 163 18.07 8.61 -10.82
C GLY A 163 16.73 9.01 -11.44
N SER A 164 15.61 8.72 -10.77
CA SER A 164 14.28 9.22 -11.15
C SER A 164 13.98 10.54 -10.45
N LYS A 165 13.37 11.48 -11.15
CA LYS A 165 12.83 12.71 -10.55
C LYS A 165 11.41 12.50 -10.00
N THR A 166 10.78 11.38 -10.31
CA THR A 166 9.39 11.08 -9.94
C THR A 166 9.36 10.16 -8.72
N SER A 167 8.62 10.57 -7.71
CA SER A 167 8.29 9.71 -6.56
C SER A 167 7.19 8.73 -6.94
N LYS A 168 7.31 7.51 -6.45
CA LYS A 168 6.29 6.48 -6.52
C LYS A 168 5.62 6.33 -5.18
N PHE A 169 4.41 5.85 -5.17
CA PHE A 169 3.68 5.59 -3.92
C PHE A 169 2.85 4.32 -4.03
N TYR A 170 2.60 3.74 -2.88
CA TYR A 170 1.66 2.65 -2.68
C TYR A 170 0.76 3.00 -1.50
N THR A 171 -0.54 2.78 -1.65
CA THR A 171 -1.52 3.13 -0.63
C THR A 171 -2.38 1.92 -0.30
N LEU A 172 -2.56 1.69 1.00
CA LEU A 172 -3.42 0.65 1.52
C LEU A 172 -4.41 1.27 2.51
N ALA A 173 -5.68 0.90 2.40
CA ALA A 173 -6.72 1.39 3.29
C ALA A 173 -7.37 0.25 4.08
N SER A 174 -7.74 0.54 5.31
CA SER A 174 -8.51 -0.34 6.17
C SER A 174 -9.45 0.46 7.05
N HIS A 175 -10.35 -0.24 7.72
CA HIS A 175 -11.35 0.37 8.56
C HIS A 175 -11.39 -0.30 9.92
N LYS A 176 -11.70 0.49 10.95
CA LYS A 176 -11.82 0.02 12.32
C LYS A 176 -13.05 0.59 13.00
N ALA A 177 -13.87 -0.28 13.57
CA ALA A 177 -15.02 0.12 14.36
C ALA A 177 -14.69 0.16 15.85
N LYS A 178 -15.34 1.05 16.57
CA LYS A 178 -15.30 1.11 18.04
C LYS A 178 -16.24 0.03 18.61
N ILE A 179 -15.66 -1.06 19.09
CA ILE A 179 -16.41 -2.10 19.77
C ILE A 179 -16.48 -1.71 21.25
N ARG A 180 -17.70 -1.45 21.77
CA ARG A 180 -17.92 -1.35 23.21
C ARG A 180 -17.94 -2.78 23.77
N ARG A 181 -17.00 -3.08 24.62
CA ARG A 181 -17.05 -4.25 25.52
C ARG A 181 -17.72 -3.84 26.81
#